data_eef44eac72fda6129261cc4f808a2dac
#
_entry.id   eef44eac72fda6129261cc4f808a2dac
#
_cell.length_a   1.000
_cell.length_b   1.000
_cell.length_c   1.000
_cell.angle_alpha   90.00
_cell.angle_beta   90.00
_cell.angle_gamma   90.00
#
_symmetry.space_group_name_H-M   'P 1'
#
loop_
_entity.id
_entity.type
_entity.pdbx_description
1 polymer ?
#
loop_
_entity_poly.entity_id
_entity_poly.type
_entity_poly.pdbx_seq_one_letter_code
_entity_poly.pdbx_strand_id
1 'polypeptide(L)'
;MGQDVEKRTFTGEDRQRYRQKVRRSLDVFAQMLRESRFDFERPQTGLEIELNLVDDRAEPAMCNADVLAAIADPDFQTELGQYNIEVNVRPRRL
;
A
#
# COMPACT_ATOMS: atom_id res chain seq x y z
N MET A 1 -1.33 0.51 -1.76
CA MET A 1 -1.60 1.76 -0.98
C MET A 1 -0.37 2.64 -1.03
N GLY A 2 -0.41 3.70 -1.82
CA GLY A 2 0.64 4.70 -1.93
C GLY A 2 0.24 6.01 -1.26
N GLN A 3 1.18 6.70 -0.62
CA GLN A 3 1.03 8.09 -0.20
C GLN A 3 1.99 8.96 -0.98
N ASP A 4 1.50 10.05 -1.52
CA ASP A 4 2.36 11.03 -2.17
C ASP A 4 3.37 11.60 -1.19
N VAL A 5 4.65 11.54 -1.57
CA VAL A 5 5.74 12.12 -0.80
C VAL A 5 6.10 13.48 -1.40
N GLU A 6 5.65 14.55 -0.75
CA GLU A 6 5.93 15.93 -1.20
C GLU A 6 7.43 16.26 -1.21
N LYS A 7 8.18 15.64 -0.30
CA LYS A 7 9.62 15.89 -0.14
C LYS A 7 10.42 15.16 -1.22
N ARG A 8 10.99 15.91 -2.16
CA ARG A 8 11.77 15.37 -3.28
C ARG A 8 13.26 15.18 -3.01
N THR A 9 13.79 15.80 -1.95
CA THR A 9 15.20 15.72 -1.59
C THR A 9 15.37 15.33 -0.13
N PHE A 10 16.29 14.41 0.15
CA PHE A 10 16.54 13.90 1.50
C PHE A 10 17.97 14.24 1.93
N THR A 11 18.10 14.89 3.06
CA THR A 11 19.38 15.23 3.69
C THR A 11 20.04 14.02 4.37
N GLY A 12 21.29 14.18 4.81
CA GLY A 12 21.97 13.18 5.64
C GLY A 12 21.23 12.89 6.96
N GLU A 13 20.70 13.95 7.58
CA GLU A 13 19.89 13.83 8.82
C GLU A 13 18.58 13.08 8.60
N ASP A 14 17.90 13.32 7.47
CA ASP A 14 16.66 12.58 7.14
C ASP A 14 16.95 11.09 7.02
N ARG A 15 18.04 10.73 6.33
CA ARG A 15 18.46 9.33 6.17
C ARG A 15 18.84 8.70 7.50
N GLN A 16 19.52 9.45 8.38
CA GLN A 16 19.87 8.95 9.73
C GLN A 16 18.61 8.73 10.57
N ARG A 17 17.67 9.67 10.57
CA ARG A 17 16.38 9.58 11.27
C ARG A 17 15.55 8.41 10.76
N TYR A 18 15.52 8.21 9.44
CA TYR A 18 14.85 7.06 8.83
C TYR A 18 15.45 5.73 9.31
N ARG A 19 16.80 5.59 9.28
CA ARG A 19 17.47 4.38 9.78
C ARG A 19 17.18 4.09 11.25
N GLN A 20 17.11 5.13 12.08
CA GLN A 20 16.76 4.97 13.50
C GLN A 20 15.33 4.44 13.65
N LYS A 21 14.37 4.99 12.87
CA LYS A 21 12.99 4.51 12.87
C LYS A 21 12.90 3.05 12.41
N VAL A 22 13.60 2.70 11.33
CA VAL A 22 13.62 1.31 10.82
C VAL A 22 14.18 0.35 11.87
N ARG A 23 15.31 0.68 12.51
CA ARG A 23 15.89 -0.14 13.58
C ARG A 23 14.88 -0.36 14.71
N ARG A 24 14.26 0.73 15.20
CA ARG A 24 13.24 0.62 16.25
C ARG A 24 12.06 -0.25 15.83
N SER A 25 11.60 -0.12 14.58
CA SER A 25 10.51 -0.97 14.06
C SER A 25 10.92 -2.44 14.01
N LEU A 26 12.16 -2.75 13.60
CA LEU A 26 12.70 -4.10 13.60
C LEU A 26 12.82 -4.68 15.00
N ASP A 27 13.25 -3.89 16.00
CA ASP A 27 13.32 -4.32 17.39
C ASP A 27 11.92 -4.67 17.93
N VAL A 28 10.92 -3.83 17.64
CA VAL A 28 9.52 -4.10 18.01
C VAL A 28 9.01 -5.35 17.31
N PHE A 29 9.27 -5.52 16.03
CA PHE A 29 8.85 -6.70 15.28
C PHE A 29 9.50 -7.98 15.82
N ALA A 30 10.80 -7.93 16.12
CA ALA A 30 11.50 -9.05 16.77
C ALA A 30 10.92 -9.39 18.14
N GLN A 31 10.49 -8.39 18.90
CA GLN A 31 9.81 -8.61 20.17
C GLN A 31 8.43 -9.27 19.96
N MET A 32 7.63 -8.79 18.99
CA MET A 32 6.33 -9.38 18.66
C MET A 32 6.47 -10.87 18.29
N LEU A 33 7.50 -11.21 17.50
CA LEU A 33 7.79 -12.61 17.15
C LEU A 33 8.14 -13.46 18.38
N ARG A 34 9.00 -12.95 19.27
CA ARG A 34 9.37 -13.67 20.50
C ARG A 34 8.20 -13.87 21.46
N GLU A 35 7.31 -12.90 21.52
CA GLU A 35 6.14 -12.91 22.42
C GLU A 35 4.90 -13.53 21.75
N SER A 36 5.02 -14.03 20.52
CA SER A 36 3.91 -14.60 19.73
C SER A 36 2.68 -13.68 19.66
N ARG A 37 2.90 -12.38 19.48
CA ARG A 37 1.83 -11.36 19.44
C ARG A 37 1.14 -11.29 18.08
N PHE A 38 0.70 -12.43 17.58
CA PHE A 38 -0.08 -12.56 16.34
C PHE A 38 -1.32 -13.41 16.60
N ASP A 39 -2.41 -13.14 15.88
CA ASP A 39 -3.68 -13.86 16.04
C ASP A 39 -3.64 -15.22 15.31
N PHE A 40 -2.86 -16.15 15.85
CA PHE A 40 -2.74 -17.50 15.28
C PHE A 40 -4.01 -18.34 15.41
N GLU A 41 -4.88 -18.02 16.39
CA GLU A 41 -6.12 -18.76 16.61
C GLU A 41 -7.25 -18.34 15.67
N ARG A 42 -7.13 -17.16 15.09
CA ARG A 42 -8.12 -16.57 14.18
C ARG A 42 -7.46 -15.92 12.98
N PRO A 43 -6.74 -16.70 12.17
CA PRO A 43 -6.06 -16.14 11.02
C PRO A 43 -7.03 -15.47 10.06
N GLN A 44 -6.63 -14.32 9.53
CA GLN A 44 -7.40 -13.57 8.55
C GLN A 44 -6.59 -13.42 7.27
N THR A 45 -7.28 -13.44 6.15
CA THR A 45 -6.70 -13.16 4.84
C THR A 45 -7.31 -11.89 4.27
N GLY A 46 -6.46 -10.95 3.86
CA GLY A 46 -6.78 -9.84 2.99
C GLY A 46 -6.31 -10.15 1.57
N LEU A 47 -6.88 -9.46 0.60
CA LEU A 47 -6.49 -9.56 -0.81
C LEU A 47 -6.43 -8.14 -1.39
N GLU A 48 -5.37 -7.86 -2.10
CA GLU A 48 -5.22 -6.66 -2.93
C GLU A 48 -5.09 -7.11 -4.39
N ILE A 49 -5.82 -6.46 -5.28
CA ILE A 49 -5.78 -6.73 -6.71
C ILE A 49 -5.40 -5.43 -7.40
N GLU A 50 -4.27 -5.44 -8.09
CA GLU A 50 -3.83 -4.32 -8.91
C GLU A 50 -4.29 -4.49 -10.35
N LEU A 51 -4.83 -3.43 -10.93
CA LEU A 51 -5.32 -3.38 -12.30
C LEU A 51 -4.63 -2.25 -13.06
N ASN A 52 -4.23 -2.53 -14.29
CA ASN A 52 -3.72 -1.53 -15.20
C ASN A 52 -4.84 -1.06 -16.14
N LEU A 53 -5.06 0.24 -16.18
CA LEU A 53 -5.96 0.88 -17.13
C LEU A 53 -5.24 1.02 -18.46
N VAL A 54 -5.92 0.62 -19.52
CA VAL A 54 -5.39 0.70 -20.89
C VAL A 54 -6.40 1.36 -21.81
N ASP A 55 -5.90 2.01 -22.85
CA ASP A 55 -6.71 2.56 -23.93
C ASP A 55 -7.10 1.49 -24.98
N ASP A 56 -7.75 1.90 -26.05
CA ASP A 56 -8.19 1.02 -27.15
C ASP A 56 -7.02 0.41 -27.97
N ARG A 57 -5.79 0.89 -27.74
CA ARG A 57 -4.55 0.37 -28.32
C ARG A 57 -3.78 -0.52 -27.35
N ALA A 58 -4.34 -0.79 -26.18
CA ALA A 58 -3.69 -1.51 -25.07
C ALA A 58 -2.46 -0.78 -24.49
N GLU A 59 -2.37 0.55 -24.66
CA GLU A 59 -1.35 1.39 -24.04
C GLU A 59 -1.85 1.92 -22.69
N PRO A 60 -0.94 2.21 -21.73
CA PRO A 60 -1.33 2.70 -20.39
C PRO A 60 -2.16 4.00 -20.45
N ALA A 61 -3.37 3.96 -19.87
CA ALA A 61 -4.30 5.08 -19.84
C ALA A 61 -4.19 5.84 -18.51
N MET A 62 -3.68 7.08 -18.54
CA MET A 62 -3.44 7.93 -17.35
C MET A 62 -4.73 8.58 -16.82
N CYS A 63 -5.72 7.76 -16.46
CA CYS A 63 -7.07 8.21 -16.11
C CYS A 63 -7.64 7.60 -14.81
N ASN A 64 -6.78 7.14 -13.90
CA ASN A 64 -7.23 6.50 -12.67
C ASN A 64 -8.18 7.35 -11.83
N ALA A 65 -7.95 8.67 -11.77
CA ALA A 65 -8.82 9.58 -11.02
C ALA A 65 -10.26 9.59 -11.55
N ASP A 66 -10.42 9.66 -12.87
CA ASP A 66 -11.75 9.67 -13.52
C ASP A 66 -12.45 8.33 -13.35
N VAL A 67 -11.70 7.23 -13.49
CA VAL A 67 -12.22 5.87 -13.31
C VAL A 67 -12.67 5.65 -11.87
N LEU A 68 -11.86 6.04 -10.88
CA LEU A 68 -12.20 5.92 -9.46
C LEU A 68 -13.42 6.79 -9.09
N ALA A 69 -13.52 8.00 -9.65
CA ALA A 69 -14.70 8.85 -9.47
C ALA A 69 -15.97 8.21 -10.05
N ALA A 70 -15.86 7.50 -11.18
CA ALA A 70 -16.97 6.79 -11.79
C ALA A 70 -17.36 5.51 -11.02
N ILE A 71 -16.39 4.77 -10.50
CA ILE A 71 -16.62 3.58 -9.67
C ILE A 71 -17.30 3.98 -8.35
N ALA A 72 -16.85 5.07 -7.73
CA ALA A 72 -17.38 5.62 -6.47
C ALA A 72 -17.48 4.58 -5.32
N ASP A 73 -16.55 3.64 -5.28
CA ASP A 73 -16.46 2.59 -4.25
C ASP A 73 -15.15 2.77 -3.44
N PRO A 74 -15.21 2.93 -2.10
CA PRO A 74 -14.05 3.18 -1.26
C PRO A 74 -13.06 2.00 -1.21
N ASP A 75 -13.45 0.80 -1.63
CA ASP A 75 -12.55 -0.35 -1.71
C ASP A 75 -11.60 -0.25 -2.94
N PHE A 76 -11.85 0.70 -3.86
CA PHE A 76 -10.98 1.03 -4.98
C PHE A 76 -10.15 2.27 -4.69
N GLN A 77 -8.85 2.20 -4.92
CA GLN A 77 -7.89 3.26 -4.61
C GLN A 77 -6.89 3.48 -5.74
N THR A 78 -6.18 4.61 -5.69
CA THR A 78 -5.03 4.86 -6.57
C THR A 78 -3.85 4.02 -6.14
N GLU A 79 -3.04 3.60 -7.11
CA GLU A 79 -1.71 3.04 -6.91
C GLU A 79 -0.64 4.02 -7.44
N LEU A 80 0.62 3.61 -7.53
CA LEU A 80 1.75 4.49 -7.85
C LEU A 80 1.65 5.19 -9.21
N GLY A 81 1.10 4.53 -10.22
CA GLY A 81 0.94 5.07 -11.56
C GLY A 81 -0.45 5.66 -11.78
N GLN A 82 -0.56 6.71 -12.60
CA GLN A 82 -1.85 7.27 -12.99
C GLN A 82 -2.69 6.31 -13.86
N TYR A 83 -2.12 5.20 -14.30
CA TYR A 83 -2.78 4.12 -15.02
C TYR A 83 -3.08 2.90 -14.14
N ASN A 84 -2.78 2.95 -12.85
CA ASN A 84 -3.04 1.86 -11.92
C ASN A 84 -4.22 2.20 -11.00
N ILE A 85 -5.03 1.21 -10.72
CA ILE A 85 -5.99 1.19 -9.61
C ILE A 85 -5.81 -0.10 -8.81
N GLU A 86 -6.13 -0.03 -7.54
CA GLU A 86 -6.05 -1.15 -6.60
C GLU A 86 -7.42 -1.42 -5.99
N VAL A 87 -7.76 -2.69 -5.82
CA VAL A 87 -8.95 -3.13 -5.10
C VAL A 87 -8.52 -3.78 -3.79
N ASN A 88 -8.97 -3.23 -2.68
CA ASN A 88 -8.68 -3.72 -1.34
C ASN A 88 -9.85 -4.55 -0.78
N VAL A 89 -9.67 -5.87 -0.72
CA VAL A 89 -10.67 -6.76 -0.14
C VAL A 89 -10.51 -6.80 1.37
N ARG A 90 -11.58 -6.52 2.10
CA ARG A 90 -11.57 -6.56 3.58
C ARG A 90 -11.12 -7.91 4.10
N PRO A 91 -10.25 -7.94 5.13
CA PRO A 91 -9.81 -9.18 5.72
C PRO A 91 -10.97 -10.05 6.18
N ARG A 92 -10.91 -11.34 5.86
CA ARG A 92 -11.88 -12.37 6.27
C ARG A 92 -11.16 -13.51 6.98
N ARG A 93 -11.88 -14.21 7.81
CA ARG A 93 -11.39 -15.46 8.38
C ARG A 93 -11.11 -16.47 7.26
N LEU A 94 -9.99 -17.18 7.41
CA LEU A 94 -9.70 -18.39 6.64
C LEU A 94 -10.61 -19.52 7.05
#